data_7ec8b1d6b99a99126dbb631dff637bd0
#
_entry.id   7ec8b1d6b99a99126dbb631dff637bd0
#
_cell.length_a   1.000
_cell.length_b   1.000
_cell.length_c   1.000
_cell.angle_alpha   90.00
_cell.angle_beta   90.00
_cell.angle_gamma   90.00
#
_symmetry.space_group_name_H-M   'P 1'
#
loop_
_entity.id
_entity.type
_entity.pdbx_description
1 polymer ?
#
loop_
_entity_poly.entity_id
_entity_poly.type
_entity_poly.pdbx_seq_one_letter_code
_entity_poly.pdbx_strand_id
1 'polypeptide(L)'
;PYDREKIWRHLNEMQRGNRATLTDRVIGVIDLALWDLAGRALKLPVHKLLGGFRAKVPAYASTMCGDELEGGLNSPQAYADFALKCRERGYKAFKIHTRMPPIPGTPSPKEDVAICAAVREAVGPDMALMLDCFHWYSREEAYYIGKALEKLNYAWLEEPMDEHNMASYVWLTENLTIPILGPESAEGQLFTRAEWIRQGASDLSRAGVMDVGGITPVMKIAHLCEANGVRLELHSPGAGNLQCLMAMGIPGEYYERGLLHPFLDYEEPSPWLNTLDDPMDDEGYVHVSDRPGLGQDINWGYIKENATGH
;
A
#
# COMPACT_ATOMS: atom_id res chain seq x y z
N PRO A 1 18.11 -11.26 -18.92
CA PRO A 1 16.92 -11.01 -18.10
C PRO A 1 16.91 -11.82 -16.80
N TYR A 2 17.70 -12.92 -16.71
CA TYR A 2 17.68 -13.79 -15.51
C TYR A 2 18.62 -13.31 -14.40
N ASP A 3 19.58 -12.43 -14.67
CA ASP A 3 20.52 -11.87 -13.69
C ASP A 3 19.94 -10.64 -13.00
N ARG A 4 18.70 -10.73 -12.51
CA ARG A 4 17.93 -9.60 -11.95
C ARG A 4 18.66 -8.91 -10.80
N GLU A 5 19.24 -9.67 -9.87
CA GLU A 5 20.05 -9.13 -8.77
C GLU A 5 21.21 -8.25 -9.27
N LYS A 6 21.92 -8.71 -10.29
CA LYS A 6 23.04 -7.98 -10.90
C LYS A 6 22.54 -6.70 -11.57
N ILE A 7 21.42 -6.77 -12.31
CA ILE A 7 20.84 -5.62 -13.00
C ILE A 7 20.33 -4.59 -11.98
N TRP A 8 19.55 -5.05 -11.00
CA TRP A 8 19.05 -4.18 -9.92
C TRP A 8 20.18 -3.48 -9.19
N ARG A 9 21.25 -4.20 -8.81
CA ARG A 9 22.43 -3.62 -8.16
C ARG A 9 23.10 -2.57 -9.05
N HIS A 10 23.28 -2.85 -10.33
CA HIS A 10 23.88 -1.91 -11.27
C HIS A 10 23.04 -0.63 -11.42
N LEU A 11 21.70 -0.75 -11.51
CA LEU A 11 20.81 0.40 -11.56
C LEU A 11 20.91 1.26 -10.30
N ASN A 12 21.00 0.65 -9.12
CA ASN A 12 21.22 1.37 -7.86
C ASN A 12 22.59 2.07 -7.80
N GLU A 13 23.63 1.47 -8.36
CA GLU A 13 24.95 2.12 -8.48
C GLU A 13 24.87 3.34 -9.41
N MET A 14 24.17 3.22 -10.53
CA MET A 14 23.95 4.34 -11.46
C MET A 14 23.08 5.45 -10.83
N GLN A 15 22.10 5.09 -10.00
CA GLN A 15 21.21 6.04 -9.33
C GLN A 15 21.99 7.07 -8.49
N ARG A 16 23.11 6.69 -7.88
CA ARG A 16 23.94 7.58 -7.04
C ARG A 16 24.34 8.88 -7.74
N GLY A 17 24.58 8.81 -9.05
CA GLY A 17 24.92 9.98 -9.87
C GLY A 17 23.74 10.60 -10.62
N ASN A 18 22.57 9.95 -10.62
CA ASN A 18 21.41 10.30 -11.47
C ASN A 18 20.08 10.31 -10.72
N ARG A 19 20.07 10.70 -9.44
CA ARG A 19 18.88 10.62 -8.57
C ARG A 19 17.66 11.37 -9.11
N ALA A 20 17.88 12.45 -9.85
CA ALA A 20 16.79 13.24 -10.43
C ALA A 20 16.03 12.53 -11.56
N THR A 21 16.67 11.57 -12.24
CA THR A 21 16.10 10.88 -13.41
C THR A 21 15.93 9.39 -13.19
N LEU A 22 16.85 8.74 -12.49
CA LEU A 22 16.76 7.32 -12.15
C LEU A 22 16.25 7.18 -10.72
N THR A 23 14.96 7.41 -10.54
CA THR A 23 14.28 7.25 -9.24
C THR A 23 14.01 5.78 -8.93
N ASP A 24 13.65 5.46 -7.68
CA ASP A 24 13.23 4.11 -7.30
C ASP A 24 12.02 3.63 -8.12
N ARG A 25 11.10 4.52 -8.48
CA ARG A 25 9.97 4.19 -9.37
C ARG A 25 10.43 3.76 -10.76
N VAL A 26 11.42 4.42 -11.34
CA VAL A 26 11.98 4.04 -12.65
C VAL A 26 12.68 2.68 -12.56
N ILE A 27 13.46 2.45 -11.51
CA ILE A 27 14.09 1.15 -11.25
C ILE A 27 13.02 0.08 -11.06
N GLY A 28 11.95 0.39 -10.33
CA GLY A 28 10.82 -0.51 -10.10
C GLY A 28 10.14 -0.97 -11.38
N VAL A 29 9.89 -0.06 -12.32
CA VAL A 29 9.30 -0.41 -13.64
C VAL A 29 10.22 -1.37 -14.42
N ILE A 30 11.54 -1.13 -14.39
CA ILE A 30 12.51 -2.01 -15.06
C ILE A 30 12.54 -3.39 -14.39
N ASP A 31 12.55 -3.45 -13.06
CA ASP A 31 12.58 -4.70 -12.31
C ASP A 31 11.29 -5.51 -12.52
N LEU A 32 10.12 -4.86 -12.51
CA LEU A 32 8.83 -5.48 -12.84
C LEU A 32 8.83 -6.10 -14.25
N ALA A 33 9.33 -5.36 -15.24
CA ALA A 33 9.41 -5.85 -16.62
C ALA A 33 10.35 -7.07 -16.74
N LEU A 34 11.45 -7.09 -15.98
CA LEU A 34 12.38 -8.24 -15.96
C LEU A 34 11.77 -9.47 -15.29
N TRP A 35 10.98 -9.28 -14.24
CA TRP A 35 10.25 -10.36 -13.59
C TRP A 35 9.12 -10.90 -14.48
N ASP A 36 8.35 -10.03 -15.14
CA ASP A 36 7.32 -10.42 -16.09
C ASP A 36 7.90 -11.22 -17.26
N LEU A 37 8.98 -10.72 -17.86
CA LEU A 37 9.70 -11.42 -18.94
C LEU A 37 10.19 -12.81 -18.51
N ALA A 38 10.74 -12.93 -17.31
CA ALA A 38 11.22 -14.21 -16.81
C ALA A 38 10.06 -15.19 -16.57
N GLY A 39 8.97 -14.72 -15.97
CA GLY A 39 7.77 -15.52 -15.75
C GLY A 39 7.15 -16.01 -17.06
N ARG A 40 7.02 -15.12 -18.04
CA ARG A 40 6.51 -15.49 -19.39
C ARG A 40 7.41 -16.48 -20.10
N ALA A 41 8.73 -16.30 -20.05
CA ALA A 41 9.68 -17.20 -20.67
C ALA A 41 9.69 -18.60 -20.04
N LEU A 42 9.50 -18.68 -18.72
CA LEU A 42 9.42 -19.93 -17.96
C LEU A 42 7.99 -20.51 -17.89
N LYS A 43 7.00 -19.77 -18.41
CA LYS A 43 5.57 -20.12 -18.35
C LYS A 43 5.05 -20.33 -16.92
N LEU A 44 5.53 -19.51 -15.99
CA LEU A 44 5.14 -19.52 -14.58
C LEU A 44 4.76 -18.10 -14.12
N PRO A 45 3.77 -17.96 -13.23
CA PRO A 45 3.52 -16.69 -12.57
C PRO A 45 4.69 -16.33 -11.64
N VAL A 46 4.91 -15.03 -11.44
CA VAL A 46 6.05 -14.51 -10.67
C VAL A 46 6.06 -15.04 -9.24
N HIS A 47 4.91 -15.11 -8.57
CA HIS A 47 4.85 -15.63 -7.20
C HIS A 47 5.37 -17.08 -7.07
N LYS A 48 5.21 -17.91 -8.11
CA LYS A 48 5.79 -19.27 -8.12
C LYS A 48 7.30 -19.24 -8.29
N LEU A 49 7.83 -18.29 -9.07
CA LEU A 49 9.29 -18.09 -9.19
C LEU A 49 9.90 -17.58 -7.88
N LEU A 50 9.13 -16.85 -7.08
CA LEU A 50 9.52 -16.35 -5.77
C LEU A 50 9.38 -17.39 -4.63
N GLY A 51 8.80 -18.56 -4.92
CA GLY A 51 8.65 -19.66 -3.96
C GLY A 51 7.19 -20.04 -3.64
N GLY A 52 6.25 -19.10 -3.79
CA GLY A 52 4.81 -19.33 -3.62
C GLY A 52 4.42 -19.78 -2.20
N PHE A 53 3.63 -18.99 -1.50
CA PHE A 53 3.20 -19.30 -0.13
C PHE A 53 1.68 -19.44 -0.03
N ARG A 54 0.93 -18.55 -0.69
CA ARG A 54 -0.54 -18.52 -0.66
C ARG A 54 -1.12 -18.27 -2.06
N ALA A 55 -2.43 -18.42 -2.23
CA ALA A 55 -3.14 -18.17 -3.49
C ALA A 55 -4.14 -17.01 -3.39
N LYS A 56 -4.52 -16.58 -2.18
CA LYS A 56 -5.42 -15.47 -1.92
C LYS A 56 -5.03 -14.75 -0.64
N VAL A 57 -5.46 -13.49 -0.52
CA VAL A 57 -5.20 -12.62 0.62
C VAL A 57 -6.44 -11.76 0.88
N PRO A 58 -6.81 -11.47 2.14
CA PRO A 58 -7.91 -10.56 2.42
C PRO A 58 -7.55 -9.14 1.95
N ALA A 59 -8.55 -8.40 1.46
CA ALA A 59 -8.37 -7.02 1.04
C ALA A 59 -8.85 -6.02 2.08
N TYR A 60 -8.18 -4.87 2.16
CA TYR A 60 -8.80 -3.67 2.72
C TYR A 60 -9.21 -2.69 1.61
N ALA A 61 -10.33 -2.01 1.85
CA ALA A 61 -10.76 -0.88 1.03
C ALA A 61 -9.95 0.35 1.43
N SER A 62 -9.09 0.86 0.55
CA SER A 62 -8.33 2.10 0.76
C SER A 62 -9.07 3.25 0.10
N THR A 63 -9.50 4.27 0.85
CA THR A 63 -10.22 5.40 0.26
C THR A 63 -9.30 6.33 -0.50
N MET A 64 -9.85 7.14 -1.41
CA MET A 64 -9.21 8.40 -1.80
C MET A 64 -9.19 9.36 -0.60
N CYS A 65 -8.38 10.41 -0.70
CA CYS A 65 -8.46 11.53 0.24
C CYS A 65 -9.83 12.18 0.19
N GLY A 66 -10.27 12.75 1.32
CA GLY A 66 -11.55 13.45 1.37
C GLY A 66 -11.63 14.64 0.44
N ASP A 67 -12.83 15.03 0.09
CA ASP A 67 -13.15 16.09 -0.86
C ASP A 67 -14.26 17.01 -0.32
N GLU A 68 -14.75 17.91 -1.17
CA GLU A 68 -15.88 18.81 -0.88
C GLU A 68 -17.07 18.54 -1.82
N LEU A 69 -17.06 17.40 -2.54
CA LEU A 69 -18.09 17.09 -3.53
C LEU A 69 -19.38 16.60 -2.84
N GLU A 70 -20.52 16.99 -3.37
CA GLU A 70 -21.79 16.45 -2.93
C GLU A 70 -21.88 14.94 -3.26
N GLY A 71 -22.06 14.11 -2.23
CA GLY A 71 -22.02 12.64 -2.35
C GLY A 71 -20.61 12.02 -2.35
N GLY A 72 -19.56 12.85 -2.24
CA GLY A 72 -18.18 12.41 -2.07
C GLY A 72 -17.81 12.14 -0.61
N LEU A 73 -16.51 12.18 -0.30
CA LEU A 73 -15.97 11.94 1.05
C LEU A 73 -15.80 13.27 1.80
N ASN A 74 -16.88 14.01 2.02
CA ASN A 74 -16.88 15.39 2.47
C ASN A 74 -17.22 15.58 3.95
N SER A 75 -17.56 14.52 4.68
CA SER A 75 -17.99 14.60 6.08
C SER A 75 -17.82 13.26 6.80
N PRO A 76 -17.79 13.24 8.16
CA PRO A 76 -17.74 12.01 8.93
C PRO A 76 -18.84 10.99 8.55
N GLN A 77 -20.05 11.49 8.27
CA GLN A 77 -21.15 10.61 7.86
C GLN A 77 -20.93 10.01 6.47
N ALA A 78 -20.39 10.79 5.52
CA ALA A 78 -20.09 10.29 4.17
C ALA A 78 -19.06 9.17 4.17
N TYR A 79 -18.00 9.28 4.99
CA TYR A 79 -17.04 8.19 5.20
C TYR A 79 -17.68 6.97 5.84
N ALA A 80 -18.54 7.17 6.85
CA ALA A 80 -19.27 6.09 7.52
C ALA A 80 -20.19 5.32 6.55
N ASP A 81 -20.95 6.04 5.73
CA ASP A 81 -21.83 5.45 4.72
C ASP A 81 -21.03 4.70 3.64
N PHE A 82 -19.88 5.22 3.26
CA PHE A 82 -19.01 4.55 2.29
C PHE A 82 -18.35 3.29 2.87
N ALA A 83 -17.92 3.32 4.13
CA ALA A 83 -17.40 2.16 4.83
C ALA A 83 -18.43 1.03 4.93
N LEU A 84 -19.72 1.36 5.17
CA LEU A 84 -20.82 0.39 5.14
C LEU A 84 -20.95 -0.28 3.77
N LYS A 85 -20.90 0.50 2.69
CA LYS A 85 -20.94 -0.04 1.31
C LYS A 85 -19.75 -0.96 1.03
N CYS A 86 -18.55 -0.60 1.50
CA CYS A 86 -17.38 -1.45 1.35
C CYS A 86 -17.51 -2.77 2.15
N ARG A 87 -18.05 -2.70 3.38
CA ARG A 87 -18.35 -3.88 4.19
C ARG A 87 -19.37 -4.80 3.49
N GLU A 88 -20.43 -4.25 2.91
CA GLU A 88 -21.44 -4.99 2.14
C GLU A 88 -20.87 -5.66 0.90
N ARG A 89 -19.83 -5.08 0.28
CA ARG A 89 -19.07 -5.68 -0.83
C ARG A 89 -18.09 -6.79 -0.39
N GLY A 90 -18.00 -7.07 0.92
CA GLY A 90 -17.17 -8.14 1.47
C GLY A 90 -15.80 -7.74 1.99
N TYR A 91 -15.39 -6.46 1.88
CA TYR A 91 -14.11 -6.01 2.42
C TYR A 91 -13.96 -6.31 3.91
N LYS A 92 -12.79 -6.87 4.30
CA LYS A 92 -12.51 -7.26 5.69
C LYS A 92 -11.98 -6.11 6.53
N ALA A 93 -11.47 -5.08 5.87
CA ALA A 93 -10.88 -3.92 6.51
C ALA A 93 -11.10 -2.66 5.67
N PHE A 94 -10.95 -1.49 6.31
CA PHE A 94 -11.18 -0.20 5.68
C PHE A 94 -10.13 0.81 6.14
N LYS A 95 -9.39 1.41 5.20
CA LYS A 95 -8.40 2.44 5.45
C LYS A 95 -8.94 3.79 5.03
N ILE A 96 -8.91 4.72 5.97
CA ILE A 96 -9.30 6.11 5.78
C ILE A 96 -8.05 6.90 5.41
N HIS A 97 -8.13 7.70 4.33
CA HIS A 97 -7.21 8.80 4.10
C HIS A 97 -7.83 10.10 4.58
N THR A 98 -7.01 10.94 5.21
CA THR A 98 -7.45 12.21 5.77
C THR A 98 -7.95 13.18 4.69
N ARG A 99 -8.68 14.20 5.11
CA ARG A 99 -8.92 15.38 4.28
C ARG A 99 -7.69 16.28 4.32
N MET A 100 -7.21 16.76 3.18
CA MET A 100 -5.95 17.50 3.07
C MET A 100 -6.08 18.78 2.26
N PRO A 101 -5.10 19.69 2.35
CA PRO A 101 -5.05 20.88 1.51
C PRO A 101 -5.19 20.53 0.01
N PRO A 102 -5.87 21.36 -0.81
CA PRO A 102 -6.29 22.74 -0.46
C PRO A 102 -7.67 22.88 0.22
N ILE A 103 -8.25 21.82 0.76
CA ILE A 103 -9.55 21.90 1.44
C ILE A 103 -9.42 22.84 2.67
N PRO A 104 -10.31 23.86 2.81
CA PRO A 104 -10.23 24.78 3.94
C PRO A 104 -10.30 24.07 5.31
N GLY A 105 -9.43 24.52 6.23
CA GLY A 105 -9.37 23.98 7.58
C GLY A 105 -8.64 22.64 7.72
N THR A 106 -8.06 22.12 6.65
CA THR A 106 -7.26 20.89 6.69
C THR A 106 -5.75 21.19 6.69
N PRO A 107 -4.92 20.29 7.22
CA PRO A 107 -5.30 19.07 7.94
C PRO A 107 -5.91 19.40 9.32
N SER A 108 -6.78 18.51 9.83
CA SER A 108 -7.45 18.73 11.13
C SER A 108 -7.50 17.44 11.95
N PRO A 109 -6.66 17.31 12.99
CA PRO A 109 -6.66 16.12 13.85
C PRO A 109 -8.02 15.83 14.51
N LYS A 110 -8.78 16.89 14.81
CA LYS A 110 -10.11 16.73 15.42
C LYS A 110 -11.15 16.20 14.44
N GLU A 111 -11.07 16.65 13.19
CA GLU A 111 -11.97 16.16 12.13
C GLU A 111 -11.66 14.71 11.80
N ASP A 112 -10.38 14.35 11.68
CA ASP A 112 -9.98 12.96 11.42
C ASP A 112 -10.44 12.01 12.53
N VAL A 113 -10.30 12.43 13.80
CA VAL A 113 -10.85 11.64 14.92
C VAL A 113 -12.37 11.51 14.83
N ALA A 114 -13.08 12.57 14.41
CA ALA A 114 -14.53 12.51 14.23
C ALA A 114 -14.93 11.57 13.08
N ILE A 115 -14.19 11.59 11.96
CA ILE A 115 -14.37 10.66 10.84
C ILE A 115 -14.15 9.22 11.32
N CYS A 116 -13.04 8.97 12.02
CA CYS A 116 -12.70 7.65 12.55
C CYS A 116 -13.76 7.13 13.52
N ALA A 117 -14.30 7.98 14.38
CA ALA A 117 -15.36 7.60 15.33
C ALA A 117 -16.66 7.23 14.59
N ALA A 118 -17.07 8.04 13.61
CA ALA A 118 -18.27 7.78 12.82
C ALA A 118 -18.18 6.47 12.02
N VAL A 119 -17.02 6.21 11.41
CA VAL A 119 -16.77 4.95 10.68
C VAL A 119 -16.82 3.76 11.64
N ARG A 120 -16.16 3.82 12.81
CA ARG A 120 -16.20 2.74 13.81
C ARG A 120 -17.61 2.46 14.31
N GLU A 121 -18.38 3.50 14.60
CA GLU A 121 -19.77 3.36 15.02
C GLU A 121 -20.63 2.66 13.94
N ALA A 122 -20.45 3.04 12.69
CA ALA A 122 -21.21 2.49 11.57
C ALA A 122 -20.87 1.02 11.28
N VAL A 123 -19.58 0.67 11.18
CA VAL A 123 -19.17 -0.69 10.78
C VAL A 123 -19.12 -1.68 11.96
N GLY A 124 -19.22 -1.21 13.19
CA GLY A 124 -19.13 -2.07 14.38
C GLY A 124 -17.71 -2.51 14.73
N PRO A 125 -17.55 -3.38 15.75
CA PRO A 125 -16.25 -3.70 16.33
C PRO A 125 -15.38 -4.68 15.50
N ASP A 126 -15.99 -5.44 14.59
CA ASP A 126 -15.33 -6.60 13.95
C ASP A 126 -14.51 -6.24 12.71
N MET A 127 -14.84 -5.13 12.04
CA MET A 127 -14.09 -4.67 10.88
C MET A 127 -12.78 -4.02 11.31
N ALA A 128 -11.66 -4.45 10.74
CA ALA A 128 -10.38 -3.79 10.96
C ALA A 128 -10.38 -2.39 10.31
N LEU A 129 -9.95 -1.38 11.05
CA LEU A 129 -9.91 0.01 10.57
C LEU A 129 -8.51 0.56 10.69
N MET A 130 -8.13 1.38 9.73
CA MET A 130 -6.83 2.03 9.65
C MET A 130 -6.99 3.50 9.30
N LEU A 131 -6.04 4.32 9.74
CA LEU A 131 -5.95 5.73 9.35
C LEU A 131 -4.59 6.01 8.75
N ASP A 132 -4.61 6.62 7.58
CA ASP A 132 -3.44 7.14 6.88
C ASP A 132 -3.50 8.68 6.88
N CYS A 133 -2.48 9.30 7.45
CA CYS A 133 -2.44 10.75 7.67
C CYS A 133 -1.59 11.50 6.64
N PHE A 134 -1.01 10.85 5.65
CA PHE A 134 -0.26 11.50 4.57
C PHE A 134 0.84 12.47 5.04
N HIS A 135 1.54 12.16 6.14
CA HIS A 135 2.67 12.94 6.71
C HIS A 135 2.34 14.36 7.22
N TRP A 136 1.07 14.72 7.39
CA TRP A 136 0.65 16.11 7.62
C TRP A 136 0.84 16.61 9.04
N TYR A 137 1.00 15.74 10.03
CA TYR A 137 0.89 16.09 11.43
C TYR A 137 2.24 16.32 12.11
N SER A 138 2.22 17.20 13.12
CA SER A 138 3.27 17.30 14.11
C SER A 138 3.25 16.06 15.03
N ARG A 139 4.33 15.84 15.79
CA ARG A 139 4.41 14.75 16.77
C ARG A 139 3.28 14.81 17.82
N GLU A 140 2.91 16.01 18.26
CA GLU A 140 1.84 16.20 19.25
C GLU A 140 0.47 15.87 18.68
N GLU A 141 0.19 16.27 17.44
CA GLU A 141 -1.04 15.95 16.73
C GLU A 141 -1.13 14.45 16.40
N ALA A 142 -0.05 13.83 15.94
CA ALA A 142 0.04 12.38 15.72
C ALA A 142 -0.23 11.60 17.01
N TYR A 143 0.32 12.05 18.13
CA TYR A 143 0.04 11.43 19.43
C TYR A 143 -1.42 11.59 19.84
N TYR A 144 -2.02 12.79 19.66
CA TYR A 144 -3.44 13.02 19.92
C TYR A 144 -4.34 12.06 19.13
N ILE A 145 -4.07 11.94 17.82
CA ILE A 145 -4.79 11.00 16.94
C ILE A 145 -4.59 9.58 17.42
N GLY A 146 -3.35 9.14 17.63
CA GLY A 146 -3.04 7.79 18.09
C GLY A 146 -3.79 7.41 19.36
N LYS A 147 -3.84 8.31 20.36
CA LYS A 147 -4.61 8.09 21.60
C LYS A 147 -6.12 7.99 21.37
N ALA A 148 -6.66 8.64 20.36
CA ALA A 148 -8.06 8.48 19.99
C ALA A 148 -8.32 7.15 19.28
N LEU A 149 -7.44 6.76 18.36
CA LEU A 149 -7.53 5.51 17.61
C LEU A 149 -7.39 4.26 18.50
N GLU A 150 -6.57 4.32 19.56
CA GLU A 150 -6.50 3.26 20.59
C GLU A 150 -7.88 2.97 21.20
N LYS A 151 -8.63 4.04 21.54
CA LYS A 151 -9.98 3.90 22.12
C LYS A 151 -11.00 3.38 21.11
N LEU A 152 -10.78 3.65 19.83
CA LEU A 152 -11.63 3.21 18.73
C LEU A 152 -11.22 1.83 18.18
N ASN A 153 -10.20 1.18 18.75
CA ASN A 153 -9.67 -0.13 18.35
C ASN A 153 -9.32 -0.17 16.85
N TYR A 154 -8.51 0.79 16.40
CA TYR A 154 -7.93 0.81 15.06
C TYR A 154 -6.74 -0.14 14.97
N ALA A 155 -6.51 -0.73 13.80
CA ALA A 155 -5.46 -1.73 13.57
C ALA A 155 -4.07 -1.11 13.48
N TRP A 156 -3.95 0.08 12.86
CA TRP A 156 -2.72 0.87 12.82
C TRP A 156 -2.99 2.35 12.49
N LEU A 157 -1.99 3.17 12.81
CA LEU A 157 -1.85 4.55 12.38
C LEU A 157 -0.70 4.63 11.36
N GLU A 158 -1.01 5.03 10.12
CA GLU A 158 -0.08 5.07 9.01
C GLU A 158 0.45 6.48 8.81
N GLU A 159 1.77 6.60 8.74
CA GLU A 159 2.53 7.78 8.31
C GLU A 159 2.01 9.13 8.83
N PRO A 160 1.81 9.28 10.15
CA PRO A 160 1.20 10.50 10.67
C PRO A 160 2.08 11.76 10.50
N MET A 161 3.41 11.57 10.35
CA MET A 161 4.39 12.66 10.27
C MET A 161 5.33 12.48 9.09
N ASP A 162 6.09 13.52 8.77
CA ASP A 162 7.21 13.45 7.83
C ASP A 162 8.22 12.36 8.25
N GLU A 163 8.51 11.44 7.36
CA GLU A 163 9.35 10.26 7.61
C GLU A 163 10.83 10.58 7.82
N HIS A 164 11.29 11.80 7.47
CA HIS A 164 12.64 12.24 7.82
C HIS A 164 12.82 12.42 9.34
N ASN A 165 11.72 12.54 10.08
CA ASN A 165 11.72 12.69 11.53
C ASN A 165 11.70 11.35 12.29
N MET A 166 12.60 10.42 11.95
CA MET A 166 12.66 9.08 12.57
C MET A 166 12.61 9.11 14.10
N ALA A 167 13.30 10.07 14.74
CA ALA A 167 13.27 10.19 16.20
C ALA A 167 11.86 10.48 16.77
N SER A 168 11.01 11.17 16.02
CA SER A 168 9.61 11.38 16.41
C SER A 168 8.77 10.12 16.24
N TYR A 169 9.07 9.29 15.25
CA TYR A 169 8.46 7.97 15.09
C TYR A 169 8.85 7.01 16.22
N VAL A 170 10.14 6.93 16.58
CA VAL A 170 10.60 6.18 17.76
C VAL A 170 9.84 6.63 19.01
N TRP A 171 9.72 7.95 19.21
CA TRP A 171 8.95 8.48 20.34
C TRP A 171 7.47 8.07 20.29
N LEU A 172 6.83 8.03 19.11
CA LEU A 172 5.44 7.58 18.98
C LEU A 172 5.27 6.10 19.35
N THR A 173 6.12 5.23 18.83
CA THR A 173 6.06 3.78 19.12
C THR A 173 6.27 3.49 20.61
N GLU A 174 7.10 4.28 21.31
CA GLU A 174 7.31 4.17 22.76
C GLU A 174 6.11 4.67 23.60
N ASN A 175 5.27 5.55 23.06
CA ASN A 175 4.21 6.24 23.81
C ASN A 175 2.78 5.87 23.40
N LEU A 176 2.63 5.14 22.31
CA LEU A 176 1.35 4.62 21.82
C LEU A 176 1.31 3.10 21.92
N THR A 177 0.09 2.56 22.01
CA THR A 177 -0.15 1.11 21.97
C THR A 177 -0.78 0.69 20.63
N ILE A 178 -1.31 1.63 19.85
CA ILE A 178 -1.70 1.37 18.48
C ILE A 178 -0.45 1.18 17.62
N PRO A 179 -0.37 0.15 16.79
CA PRO A 179 0.76 -0.04 15.89
C PRO A 179 0.96 1.14 14.94
N ILE A 180 2.20 1.56 14.75
CA ILE A 180 2.63 2.57 13.79
C ILE A 180 3.14 1.88 12.54
N LEU A 181 2.58 2.20 11.39
CA LEU A 181 2.99 1.69 10.08
C LEU A 181 3.84 2.73 9.35
N GLY A 182 5.00 2.32 8.84
CA GLY A 182 5.93 3.11 8.02
C GLY A 182 7.29 2.42 7.90
N PRO A 183 8.27 3.03 7.18
CA PRO A 183 8.08 4.18 6.28
C PRO A 183 7.58 3.74 4.90
N GLU A 184 6.79 4.55 4.22
CA GLU A 184 6.36 4.31 2.86
C GLU A 184 7.25 5.01 1.83
N SER A 185 7.31 6.34 1.95
CA SER A 185 7.94 7.22 0.97
C SER A 185 9.42 7.51 1.24
N ALA A 186 9.94 7.15 2.42
CA ALA A 186 11.33 7.38 2.76
C ALA A 186 12.28 6.68 1.78
N GLU A 187 13.20 7.48 1.23
CA GLU A 187 14.24 7.01 0.30
C GLU A 187 15.15 5.94 0.93
N GLY A 188 15.90 5.22 0.10
CA GLY A 188 16.93 4.28 0.54
C GLY A 188 16.48 2.82 0.59
N GLN A 189 15.29 2.53 0.10
CA GLN A 189 14.81 1.15 -0.14
C GLN A 189 14.94 0.26 1.12
N LEU A 190 15.56 -0.91 0.97
CA LEU A 190 15.78 -1.86 2.07
C LEU A 190 16.69 -1.31 3.19
N PHE A 191 17.59 -0.39 2.89
CA PHE A 191 18.53 0.16 3.88
C PHE A 191 17.83 1.06 4.89
N THR A 192 16.90 1.89 4.43
CA THR A 192 16.07 2.71 5.32
C THR A 192 15.16 1.83 6.18
N ARG A 193 14.49 0.82 5.60
CA ARG A 193 13.64 -0.11 6.35
C ARG A 193 14.45 -0.85 7.42
N ALA A 194 15.69 -1.26 7.10
CA ALA A 194 16.59 -1.89 8.07
C ALA A 194 16.93 -0.94 9.24
N GLU A 195 17.13 0.35 8.95
CA GLU A 195 17.40 1.33 10.00
C GLU A 195 16.16 1.59 10.87
N TRP A 196 14.99 1.74 10.26
CA TRP A 196 13.72 1.91 10.98
C TRP A 196 13.42 0.74 11.91
N ILE A 197 13.59 -0.49 11.44
CA ILE A 197 13.45 -1.70 12.26
C ILE A 197 14.43 -1.69 13.43
N ARG A 198 15.71 -1.36 13.18
CA ARG A 198 16.75 -1.35 14.21
C ARG A 198 16.50 -0.31 15.28
N GLN A 199 15.96 0.84 14.93
CA GLN A 199 15.63 1.94 15.83
C GLN A 199 14.27 1.78 16.52
N GLY A 200 13.44 0.83 16.08
CA GLY A 200 12.08 0.69 16.57
C GLY A 200 11.17 1.88 16.17
N ALA A 201 11.41 2.46 14.98
CA ALA A 201 10.67 3.64 14.52
C ALA A 201 9.28 3.30 13.98
N SER A 202 8.99 2.04 13.71
CA SER A 202 7.64 1.56 13.38
C SER A 202 7.43 0.13 13.90
N ASP A 203 6.19 -0.23 14.19
CA ASP A 203 5.79 -1.57 14.62
C ASP A 203 5.54 -2.48 13.41
N LEU A 204 5.10 -1.89 12.29
CA LEU A 204 4.92 -2.54 11.01
C LEU A 204 5.74 -1.80 9.96
N SER A 205 6.43 -2.56 9.10
CA SER A 205 7.17 -1.99 7.98
C SER A 205 6.25 -1.78 6.78
N ARG A 206 6.55 -0.78 5.96
CA ARG A 206 5.80 -0.45 4.74
C ARG A 206 6.74 -0.47 3.54
N ALA A 207 6.28 -1.04 2.43
CA ALA A 207 7.00 -1.02 1.15
C ALA A 207 6.02 -1.28 0.01
N GLY A 208 6.34 -0.79 -1.18
CA GLY A 208 5.63 -1.11 -2.41
C GLY A 208 6.62 -1.30 -3.56
N VAL A 209 6.26 -2.10 -4.56
CA VAL A 209 7.16 -2.37 -5.70
C VAL A 209 7.56 -1.09 -6.44
N MET A 210 6.71 -0.06 -6.42
CA MET A 210 7.01 1.23 -7.05
C MET A 210 7.80 2.16 -6.13
N ASP A 211 7.75 1.95 -4.82
CA ASP A 211 8.36 2.86 -3.84
C ASP A 211 9.80 2.48 -3.51
N VAL A 212 10.12 1.18 -3.59
CA VAL A 212 11.42 0.67 -3.19
C VAL A 212 12.25 0.07 -4.35
N GLY A 213 11.83 0.26 -5.60
CA GLY A 213 12.60 -0.14 -6.76
C GLY A 213 12.35 -1.57 -7.26
N GLY A 214 11.15 -2.13 -7.06
CA GLY A 214 10.69 -3.36 -7.68
C GLY A 214 10.44 -4.54 -6.75
N ILE A 215 10.11 -5.67 -7.35
CA ILE A 215 9.90 -6.95 -6.66
C ILE A 215 11.18 -7.42 -5.95
N THR A 216 12.33 -7.26 -6.61
CA THR A 216 13.63 -7.68 -6.05
C THR A 216 13.90 -7.07 -4.67
N PRO A 217 13.84 -5.75 -4.46
CA PRO A 217 14.02 -5.17 -3.13
C PRO A 217 12.84 -5.42 -2.17
N VAL A 218 11.58 -5.50 -2.65
CA VAL A 218 10.44 -5.85 -1.78
C VAL A 218 10.65 -7.20 -1.12
N MET A 219 11.09 -8.22 -1.87
CA MET A 219 11.36 -9.54 -1.29
C MET A 219 12.53 -9.53 -0.30
N LYS A 220 13.55 -8.67 -0.52
CA LYS A 220 14.63 -8.47 0.47
C LYS A 220 14.11 -7.85 1.76
N ILE A 221 13.19 -6.87 1.66
CA ILE A 221 12.53 -6.25 2.82
C ILE A 221 11.65 -7.27 3.53
N ALA A 222 10.93 -8.11 2.79
CA ALA A 222 10.11 -9.18 3.36
C ALA A 222 10.95 -10.14 4.22
N HIS A 223 12.09 -10.62 3.71
CA HIS A 223 13.00 -11.49 4.48
C HIS A 223 13.65 -10.77 5.66
N LEU A 224 13.94 -9.47 5.52
CA LEU A 224 14.44 -8.64 6.62
C LEU A 224 13.39 -8.53 7.74
N CYS A 225 12.14 -8.24 7.40
CA CYS A 225 11.03 -8.19 8.34
C CYS A 225 10.83 -9.54 9.04
N GLU A 226 10.86 -10.64 8.26
CA GLU A 226 10.79 -12.00 8.78
C GLU A 226 11.86 -12.28 9.82
N ALA A 227 13.11 -11.97 9.52
CA ALA A 227 14.23 -12.22 10.41
C ALA A 227 14.17 -11.39 11.70
N ASN A 228 13.44 -10.28 11.72
CA ASN A 228 13.27 -9.40 12.88
C ASN A 228 11.90 -9.53 13.58
N GLY A 229 11.01 -10.41 13.09
CA GLY A 229 9.67 -10.59 13.66
C GLY A 229 8.76 -9.37 13.46
N VAL A 230 9.03 -8.54 12.46
CA VAL A 230 8.25 -7.36 12.09
C VAL A 230 7.31 -7.70 10.94
N ARG A 231 6.05 -7.27 11.00
CA ARG A 231 5.10 -7.43 9.90
C ARG A 231 5.42 -6.45 8.76
N LEU A 232 5.06 -6.83 7.53
CA LEU A 232 5.22 -5.99 6.34
C LEU A 232 3.87 -5.84 5.64
N GLU A 233 3.41 -4.61 5.50
CA GLU A 233 2.25 -4.26 4.67
C GLU A 233 2.73 -3.64 3.35
N LEU A 234 2.15 -4.08 2.22
CA LEU A 234 2.53 -3.53 0.92
C LEU A 234 1.63 -2.36 0.51
N HIS A 235 2.27 -1.27 0.09
CA HIS A 235 1.64 -0.05 -0.39
C HIS A 235 1.15 -0.20 -1.83
N SER A 236 -0.04 0.31 -2.10
CA SER A 236 -0.71 0.37 -3.40
C SER A 236 -1.21 -0.97 -3.97
N PRO A 237 -2.29 -0.92 -4.74
CA PRO A 237 -2.73 -2.05 -5.54
C PRO A 237 -1.76 -2.35 -6.68
N GLY A 238 -1.96 -3.48 -7.33
CA GLY A 238 -1.30 -3.84 -8.58
C GLY A 238 -0.65 -5.21 -8.56
N ALA A 239 -0.50 -5.75 -9.76
CA ALA A 239 -0.03 -7.12 -9.99
C ALA A 239 1.32 -7.42 -9.33
N GLY A 240 2.26 -6.48 -9.33
CA GLY A 240 3.58 -6.66 -8.72
C GLY A 240 3.51 -6.89 -7.20
N ASN A 241 2.75 -6.06 -6.48
CA ASN A 241 2.54 -6.20 -5.04
C ASN A 241 1.78 -7.51 -4.73
N LEU A 242 0.75 -7.83 -5.51
CA LEU A 242 0.00 -9.07 -5.34
C LEU A 242 0.89 -10.31 -5.50
N GLN A 243 1.78 -10.33 -6.50
CA GLN A 243 2.74 -11.42 -6.69
C GLN A 243 3.70 -11.56 -5.50
N CYS A 244 4.16 -10.45 -4.92
CA CYS A 244 5.00 -10.46 -3.71
C CYS A 244 4.24 -11.03 -2.51
N LEU A 245 3.01 -10.54 -2.23
CA LEU A 245 2.17 -11.02 -1.13
C LEU A 245 1.90 -12.51 -1.20
N MET A 246 1.74 -13.07 -2.41
CA MET A 246 1.55 -14.51 -2.60
C MET A 246 2.79 -15.34 -2.35
N ALA A 247 3.96 -14.73 -2.32
CA ALA A 247 5.23 -15.41 -2.08
C ALA A 247 5.80 -15.18 -0.66
N MET A 248 5.30 -14.16 0.04
CA MET A 248 5.80 -13.83 1.39
C MET A 248 5.32 -14.84 2.43
N GLY A 249 6.26 -15.40 3.21
CA GLY A 249 5.97 -16.27 4.35
C GLY A 249 5.52 -15.51 5.58
N ILE A 250 5.96 -14.27 5.73
CA ILE A 250 5.37 -13.35 6.69
C ILE A 250 4.19 -12.64 6.05
N PRO A 251 3.10 -12.53 6.74
CA PRO A 251 1.97 -11.76 6.25
C PRO A 251 2.24 -10.26 6.27
N GLY A 252 2.09 -9.63 5.10
CA GLY A 252 1.15 -8.54 5.03
C GLY A 252 -0.21 -9.15 5.33
N GLU A 253 -0.91 -8.56 6.24
CA GLU A 253 -2.20 -9.09 6.66
C GLU A 253 -3.24 -8.91 5.55
N TYR A 254 -3.07 -7.89 4.72
CA TYR A 254 -4.03 -7.50 3.69
C TYR A 254 -3.36 -7.13 2.37
N TYR A 255 -4.15 -7.18 1.30
CA TYR A 255 -3.88 -6.52 0.04
C TYR A 255 -4.58 -5.15 0.04
N GLU A 256 -3.86 -4.09 -0.26
CA GLU A 256 -4.44 -2.77 -0.45
C GLU A 256 -5.21 -2.72 -1.77
N ARG A 257 -6.53 -2.52 -1.71
CA ARG A 257 -7.37 -2.37 -2.88
C ARG A 257 -7.92 -0.94 -2.91
N GLY A 258 -7.54 -0.18 -3.88
CA GLY A 258 -7.92 1.23 -3.95
C GLY A 258 -7.10 2.00 -4.98
N LEU A 259 -7.19 3.32 -5.07
CA LEU A 259 -7.94 4.20 -4.17
C LEU A 259 -9.43 4.22 -4.53
N LEU A 260 -10.27 3.90 -3.58
CA LEU A 260 -11.74 3.82 -3.75
C LEU A 260 -12.40 5.17 -3.44
N HIS A 261 -13.47 5.45 -4.19
CA HIS A 261 -14.27 6.66 -4.00
C HIS A 261 -15.73 6.37 -4.37
N PRO A 262 -16.74 7.04 -3.77
CA PRO A 262 -18.14 6.82 -4.11
C PRO A 262 -18.49 6.97 -5.60
N PHE A 263 -17.71 7.73 -6.35
CA PHE A 263 -17.92 7.99 -7.78
C PHE A 263 -17.06 7.13 -8.72
N LEU A 264 -16.23 6.24 -8.19
CA LEU A 264 -15.38 5.38 -9.00
C LEU A 264 -15.84 3.93 -8.94
N ASP A 265 -15.95 3.32 -10.10
CA ASP A 265 -16.16 1.88 -10.20
C ASP A 265 -14.80 1.18 -10.25
N TYR A 266 -14.44 0.53 -9.15
CA TYR A 266 -13.19 -0.22 -9.05
C TYR A 266 -13.29 -1.63 -9.68
N GLU A 267 -14.48 -2.08 -10.01
CA GLU A 267 -14.70 -3.38 -10.65
C GLU A 267 -14.52 -3.32 -12.18
N GLU A 268 -14.41 -2.12 -12.75
CA GLU A 268 -14.05 -1.95 -14.16
C GLU A 268 -12.53 -2.00 -14.34
N PRO A 269 -12.00 -2.87 -15.24
CA PRO A 269 -10.59 -2.90 -15.53
C PRO A 269 -10.14 -1.61 -16.22
N SER A 270 -8.89 -1.20 -15.96
CA SER A 270 -8.29 -0.09 -16.73
C SER A 270 -8.31 -0.38 -18.24
N PRO A 271 -8.43 0.63 -19.10
CA PRO A 271 -8.58 0.42 -20.57
C PRO A 271 -7.45 -0.39 -21.22
N TRP A 272 -6.27 -0.40 -20.62
CA TRP A 272 -5.11 -1.19 -21.09
C TRP A 272 -5.11 -2.64 -20.60
N LEU A 273 -6.12 -3.05 -19.84
CA LEU A 273 -6.33 -4.41 -19.35
C LEU A 273 -7.65 -4.99 -19.90
N ASN A 274 -7.70 -6.28 -20.16
CA ASN A 274 -8.94 -6.98 -20.50
C ASN A 274 -9.69 -7.49 -19.26
N THR A 275 -9.00 -7.65 -18.14
CA THR A 275 -9.56 -8.13 -16.87
C THR A 275 -8.88 -7.40 -15.72
N LEU A 276 -9.54 -7.30 -14.56
CA LEU A 276 -8.93 -6.80 -13.34
C LEU A 276 -7.69 -7.63 -12.96
N ASP A 277 -6.67 -6.95 -12.45
CA ASP A 277 -5.46 -7.59 -11.92
C ASP A 277 -5.69 -8.21 -10.54
N ASP A 278 -6.66 -7.72 -9.80
CA ASP A 278 -6.94 -8.03 -8.41
C ASP A 278 -8.43 -8.32 -8.15
N PRO A 279 -9.02 -9.31 -8.87
CA PRO A 279 -10.41 -9.66 -8.65
C PRO A 279 -10.63 -10.14 -7.22
N MET A 280 -11.63 -9.58 -6.55
CA MET A 280 -12.01 -9.91 -5.17
C MET A 280 -13.26 -10.78 -5.18
N ASP A 281 -13.26 -11.85 -4.38
CA ASP A 281 -14.44 -12.69 -4.19
C ASP A 281 -15.42 -12.10 -3.16
N ASP A 282 -16.61 -12.70 -3.05
CA ASP A 282 -17.68 -12.26 -2.13
C ASP A 282 -17.27 -12.40 -0.64
N GLU A 283 -16.21 -13.15 -0.35
CA GLU A 283 -15.64 -13.28 0.99
C GLU A 283 -14.58 -12.20 1.29
N GLY A 284 -14.29 -11.30 0.33
CA GLY A 284 -13.33 -10.21 0.48
C GLY A 284 -11.88 -10.62 0.31
N TYR A 285 -11.60 -11.69 -0.41
CA TYR A 285 -10.26 -12.13 -0.76
C TYR A 285 -9.92 -11.79 -2.20
N VAL A 286 -8.74 -11.24 -2.41
CA VAL A 286 -8.15 -11.04 -3.73
C VAL A 286 -7.35 -12.29 -4.11
N HIS A 287 -7.55 -12.76 -5.34
CA HIS A 287 -6.91 -13.94 -5.91
C HIS A 287 -5.82 -13.55 -6.90
N VAL A 288 -4.68 -14.24 -6.81
CA VAL A 288 -3.61 -14.05 -7.80
C VAL A 288 -3.92 -14.85 -9.06
N SER A 289 -3.59 -14.29 -10.21
CA SER A 289 -3.69 -14.98 -11.50
C SER A 289 -2.61 -16.06 -11.64
N ASP A 290 -2.99 -17.21 -12.19
CA ASP A 290 -2.05 -18.28 -12.58
C ASP A 290 -1.39 -18.05 -13.96
N ARG A 291 -1.72 -16.94 -14.64
CA ARG A 291 -1.09 -16.58 -15.91
C ARG A 291 0.41 -16.33 -15.73
N PRO A 292 1.25 -16.66 -16.74
CA PRO A 292 2.69 -16.41 -16.69
C PRO A 292 3.05 -14.93 -16.52
N GLY A 293 4.17 -14.67 -15.86
CA GLY A 293 4.65 -13.32 -15.58
C GLY A 293 3.91 -12.69 -14.40
N LEU A 294 3.58 -11.41 -14.50
CA LEU A 294 2.78 -10.70 -13.50
C LEU A 294 1.30 -11.13 -13.51
N GLY A 295 0.88 -11.92 -14.48
CA GLY A 295 -0.46 -12.44 -14.57
C GLY A 295 -1.47 -11.50 -15.26
N GLN A 296 -1.02 -10.36 -15.75
CA GLN A 296 -1.86 -9.34 -16.39
C GLN A 296 -2.36 -9.77 -17.76
N ASP A 297 -3.64 -9.47 -18.04
CA ASP A 297 -4.26 -9.63 -19.35
C ASP A 297 -4.27 -8.29 -20.09
N ILE A 298 -3.18 -8.03 -20.80
CA ILE A 298 -2.95 -6.73 -21.44
C ILE A 298 -3.78 -6.56 -22.71
N ASN A 299 -4.53 -5.46 -22.83
CA ASN A 299 -5.24 -5.06 -24.01
C ASN A 299 -4.29 -4.38 -25.03
N TRP A 300 -3.60 -5.21 -25.81
CA TRP A 300 -2.67 -4.73 -26.83
C TRP A 300 -3.32 -3.94 -27.95
N GLY A 301 -4.63 -4.14 -28.21
CA GLY A 301 -5.39 -3.32 -29.16
C GLY A 301 -5.43 -1.88 -28.71
N TYR A 302 -5.92 -1.65 -27.48
CA TYR A 302 -5.97 -0.32 -26.89
C TYR A 302 -4.59 0.36 -26.83
N ILE A 303 -3.55 -0.37 -26.41
CA ILE A 303 -2.20 0.19 -26.32
C ILE A 303 -1.70 0.66 -27.69
N LYS A 304 -1.90 -0.14 -28.76
CA LYS A 304 -1.47 0.21 -30.12
C LYS A 304 -2.22 1.40 -30.68
N GLU A 305 -3.52 1.50 -30.43
CA GLU A 305 -4.38 2.60 -30.90
C GLU A 305 -4.07 3.92 -30.22
N ASN A 306 -3.62 3.88 -28.95
CA ASN A 306 -3.34 5.06 -28.13
C ASN A 306 -1.84 5.35 -27.97
N ALA A 307 -0.96 4.56 -28.58
CA ALA A 307 0.48 4.82 -28.55
C ALA A 307 0.78 6.10 -29.34
N THR A 308 1.27 7.13 -28.64
CA THR A 308 1.84 8.31 -29.29
C THR A 308 3.22 7.90 -29.83
N GLY A 309 3.33 7.82 -31.17
CA GLY A 309 4.59 7.47 -31.84
C GLY A 309 5.70 8.47 -31.48
N HIS A 310 6.76 7.97 -30.88
CA HIS A 310 8.07 8.62 -30.78
C HIS A 310 9.11 7.74 -31.44
#